data_abf64d45641623478bdf352c640bedc2
#
_entry.id   abf64d45641623478bdf352c640bedc2
#
_cell.length_a   1.000
_cell.length_b   1.000
_cell.length_c   1.000
_cell.angle_alpha   90.00
_cell.angle_beta   90.00
_cell.angle_gamma   90.00
#
_symmetry.space_group_name_H-M   'P 1'
#
loop_
_entity.id
_entity.type
_entity.pdbx_description
1 polymer ?
#
loop_
_entity_poly.entity_id
_entity_poly.type
_entity_poly.pdbx_seq_one_letter_code
_entity_poly.pdbx_strand_id
1 'polypeptide(L)'
;KRMMSSKDKSETLALLRQHVQETLAGYVDFAEKTYVQVTDGFINEDLRSLRKAMNATDDQKKMLKKRRRKEILGLRRLPMTVAIEKNTWFHLGSNSCEQMLYCLKRICEPCKEHVDNNFNPISSDCVKEFLPVREELCNLMERTKAAISQDDYTEADDILRKGDTLKNSISALRKQQMNHMQESDTTALKAAMEYL
;
A
#
# COMPACT_ATOMS: atom_id res chain seq x y z
N LYS A 1 18.46 34.26 -21.54
CA LYS A 1 18.14 32.85 -21.09
C LYS A 1 18.81 31.90 -22.08
N ARG A 2 19.82 31.18 -21.63
CA ARG A 2 20.54 30.18 -22.46
C ARG A 2 19.54 29.04 -22.78
N MET A 3 19.29 28.77 -24.05
CA MET A 3 18.43 27.63 -24.43
C MET A 3 19.16 26.34 -24.08
N MET A 4 18.51 25.44 -23.36
CA MET A 4 19.05 24.10 -23.11
C MET A 4 19.20 23.33 -24.41
N SER A 5 20.34 22.65 -24.57
CA SER A 5 20.57 21.76 -25.71
C SER A 5 19.61 20.55 -25.64
N SER A 6 19.43 19.88 -26.76
CA SER A 6 18.64 18.62 -26.83
C SER A 6 19.21 17.54 -25.87
N LYS A 7 20.56 17.47 -25.84
CA LYS A 7 21.28 16.55 -24.94
C LYS A 7 21.01 16.85 -23.47
N ASP A 8 21.09 18.14 -23.06
CA ASP A 8 20.83 18.56 -21.68
C ASP A 8 19.40 18.25 -21.23
N LYS A 9 18.44 18.40 -22.15
CA LYS A 9 17.02 18.05 -21.90
C LYS A 9 16.86 16.55 -21.67
N SER A 10 17.47 15.72 -22.51
CA SER A 10 17.42 14.25 -22.39
C SER A 10 18.05 13.76 -21.08
N GLU A 11 19.21 14.29 -20.71
CA GLU A 11 19.87 13.96 -19.45
C GLU A 11 19.02 14.37 -18.23
N THR A 12 18.41 15.56 -18.25
CA THR A 12 17.53 16.04 -17.17
C THR A 12 16.31 15.14 -17.01
N LEU A 13 15.69 14.71 -18.09
CA LEU A 13 14.52 13.81 -18.06
C LEU A 13 14.89 12.40 -17.59
N ALA A 14 16.07 11.88 -17.97
CA ALA A 14 16.55 10.58 -17.49
C ALA A 14 16.80 10.58 -15.97
N LEU A 15 17.43 11.63 -15.44
CA LEU A 15 17.64 11.80 -14.00
C LEU A 15 16.31 11.93 -13.24
N LEU A 16 15.36 12.65 -13.79
CA LEU A 16 14.02 12.76 -13.24
C LEU A 16 13.31 11.42 -13.13
N ARG A 17 13.33 10.65 -14.23
CA ARG A 17 12.74 9.31 -14.28
C ARG A 17 13.34 8.41 -13.23
N GLN A 18 14.66 8.38 -13.11
CA GLN A 18 15.36 7.64 -12.06
C GLN A 18 14.91 8.07 -10.66
N HIS A 19 14.80 9.36 -10.40
CA HIS A 19 14.35 9.88 -9.10
C HIS A 19 12.92 9.45 -8.78
N VAL A 20 12.00 9.50 -9.74
CA VAL A 20 10.62 9.04 -9.57
C VAL A 20 10.58 7.53 -9.28
N GLN A 21 11.36 6.73 -9.99
CA GLN A 21 11.45 5.29 -9.78
C GLN A 21 12.00 4.94 -8.40
N GLU A 22 13.07 5.58 -7.95
CA GLU A 22 13.63 5.40 -6.60
C GLU A 22 12.61 5.78 -5.52
N THR A 23 11.89 6.87 -5.72
CA THR A 23 10.84 7.31 -4.79
C THR A 23 9.69 6.31 -4.74
N LEU A 24 9.20 5.84 -5.87
CA LEU A 24 8.14 4.83 -5.93
C LEU A 24 8.57 3.51 -5.27
N ALA A 25 9.76 3.02 -5.58
CA ALA A 25 10.31 1.81 -4.96
C ALA A 25 10.42 1.95 -3.44
N GLY A 26 10.83 3.12 -2.95
CA GLY A 26 10.87 3.45 -1.52
C GLY A 26 9.50 3.42 -0.86
N TYR A 27 8.45 3.91 -1.52
CA TYR A 27 7.08 3.84 -1.02
C TYR A 27 6.51 2.43 -1.05
N VAL A 28 6.83 1.61 -2.05
CA VAL A 28 6.44 0.18 -2.07
C VAL A 28 7.10 -0.57 -0.92
N ASP A 29 8.39 -0.33 -0.66
CA ASP A 29 9.11 -0.92 0.47
C ASP A 29 8.49 -0.50 1.82
N PHE A 30 8.19 0.78 1.99
CA PHE A 30 7.48 1.30 3.16
C PHE A 30 6.11 0.64 3.33
N ALA A 31 5.34 0.51 2.24
CA ALA A 31 4.02 -0.10 2.26
C ALA A 31 4.08 -1.57 2.68
N GLU A 32 5.03 -2.34 2.15
CA GLU A 32 5.22 -3.74 2.51
C GLU A 32 5.58 -3.91 3.99
N LYS A 33 6.59 -3.20 4.46
CA LYS A 33 7.03 -3.25 5.86
C LYS A 33 5.94 -2.80 6.83
N THR A 34 5.21 -1.75 6.49
CA THR A 34 4.12 -1.24 7.31
C THR A 34 2.95 -2.22 7.33
N TYR A 35 2.63 -2.84 6.20
CA TYR A 35 1.59 -3.86 6.12
C TYR A 35 1.89 -5.08 7.00
N VAL A 36 3.13 -5.56 6.97
CA VAL A 36 3.56 -6.65 7.86
C VAL A 36 3.49 -6.23 9.33
N GLN A 37 3.96 -5.03 9.66
CA GLN A 37 3.90 -4.49 11.03
C GLN A 37 2.46 -4.36 11.54
N VAL A 38 1.55 -3.87 10.72
CA VAL A 38 0.13 -3.70 11.07
C VAL A 38 -0.55 -5.04 11.28
N THR A 39 -0.33 -5.99 10.37
CA THR A 39 -0.96 -7.31 10.46
C THR A 39 -0.37 -8.14 11.59
N ASP A 40 0.92 -8.07 11.86
CA ASP A 40 1.53 -8.68 13.05
C ASP A 40 1.01 -8.03 14.34
N GLY A 41 0.93 -6.71 14.37
CA GLY A 41 0.38 -5.98 15.51
C GLY A 41 -1.08 -6.32 15.81
N PHE A 42 -1.87 -6.56 14.78
CA PHE A 42 -3.25 -7.00 14.90
C PHE A 42 -3.35 -8.44 15.44
N ILE A 43 -2.58 -9.37 14.86
CA ILE A 43 -2.57 -10.79 15.27
C ILE A 43 -2.07 -10.95 16.71
N ASN A 44 -1.06 -10.19 17.10
CA ASN A 44 -0.44 -10.25 18.42
C ASN A 44 -1.03 -9.27 19.44
N GLU A 45 -2.07 -8.53 19.07
CA GLU A 45 -2.72 -7.50 19.90
C GLU A 45 -1.72 -6.45 20.43
N ASP A 46 -0.74 -6.08 19.62
CA ASP A 46 0.29 -5.09 19.94
C ASP A 46 -0.14 -3.67 19.52
N LEU A 47 -0.87 -3.01 20.41
CA LEU A 47 -1.36 -1.64 20.20
C LEU A 47 -0.22 -0.64 19.96
N ARG A 48 0.92 -0.82 20.62
CA ARG A 48 2.09 0.06 20.47
C ARG A 48 2.63 0.02 19.04
N SER A 49 2.75 -1.18 18.48
CA SER A 49 3.18 -1.39 17.09
C SER A 49 2.20 -0.78 16.09
N LEU A 50 0.90 -0.94 16.32
CA LEU A 50 -0.17 -0.36 15.49
C LEU A 50 -0.15 1.18 15.53
N ARG A 51 0.00 1.79 16.70
CA ARG A 51 0.13 3.25 16.83
C ARG A 51 1.38 3.77 16.12
N LYS A 52 2.50 3.07 16.23
CA LYS A 52 3.75 3.42 15.55
C LYS A 52 3.60 3.37 14.03
N ALA A 53 2.97 2.32 13.49
CA ALA A 53 2.69 2.19 12.07
C ALA A 53 1.77 3.31 11.54
N MET A 54 0.75 3.67 12.30
CA MET A 54 -0.17 4.74 11.95
C MET A 54 0.51 6.11 11.92
N ASN A 55 1.31 6.41 12.92
CA ASN A 55 2.10 7.65 12.98
C ASN A 55 3.08 7.74 11.82
N ALA A 56 3.79 6.65 11.51
CA ALA A 56 4.73 6.59 10.38
C ALA A 56 4.01 6.83 9.04
N THR A 57 2.82 6.28 8.86
CA THR A 57 2.00 6.50 7.66
C THR A 57 1.55 7.95 7.54
N ASP A 58 1.10 8.58 8.62
CA ASP A 58 0.72 9.98 8.64
C ASP A 58 1.92 10.92 8.37
N ASP A 59 3.09 10.59 8.89
CA ASP A 59 4.32 11.35 8.63
C ASP A 59 4.74 11.25 7.16
N GLN A 60 4.67 10.08 6.55
CA GLN A 60 4.90 9.91 5.11
C GLN A 60 3.94 10.73 4.27
N LYS A 61 2.68 10.80 4.67
CA LYS A 61 1.67 11.63 4.00
C LYS A 61 2.01 13.12 4.06
N LYS A 62 2.45 13.61 5.22
CA LYS A 62 2.91 15.00 5.38
C LYS A 62 4.15 15.28 4.53
N MET A 63 5.11 14.36 4.52
CA MET A 63 6.33 14.47 3.71
C MET A 63 6.02 14.52 2.21
N LEU A 64 5.09 13.68 1.74
CA LEU A 64 4.67 13.66 0.35
C LEU A 64 4.05 15.01 -0.07
N LYS A 65 3.17 15.58 0.75
CA LYS A 65 2.59 16.91 0.51
C LYS A 65 3.65 18.00 0.43
N LYS A 66 4.63 17.98 1.33
CA LYS A 66 5.74 18.94 1.34
C LYS A 66 6.60 18.81 0.10
N ARG A 67 6.89 17.59 -0.34
CA ARG A 67 7.66 17.29 -1.55
C ARG A 67 6.93 17.81 -2.79
N ARG A 68 5.62 17.55 -2.93
CA ARG A 68 4.79 18.05 -4.04
C ARG A 68 4.86 19.58 -4.17
N ARG A 69 4.77 20.30 -3.06
CA ARG A 69 4.87 21.77 -3.07
C ARG A 69 6.24 22.25 -3.58
N LYS A 70 7.33 21.63 -3.15
CA LYS A 70 8.69 21.97 -3.60
C LYS A 70 8.88 21.73 -5.09
N GLU A 71 8.37 20.60 -5.59
CA GLU A 71 8.48 20.24 -7.01
C GLU A 71 7.69 21.20 -7.92
N ILE A 72 6.48 21.57 -7.53
CA ILE A 72 5.68 22.57 -8.27
C ILE A 72 6.41 23.91 -8.36
N LEU A 73 7.04 24.34 -7.29
CA LEU A 73 7.83 25.59 -7.29
C LEU A 73 9.06 25.48 -8.21
N GLY A 74 9.69 24.32 -8.25
CA GLY A 74 10.83 24.04 -9.13
C GLY A 74 10.49 24.09 -10.62
N LEU A 75 9.26 23.73 -11.02
CA LEU A 75 8.82 23.74 -12.42
C LEU A 75 8.90 25.12 -13.08
N ARG A 76 8.70 26.20 -12.31
CA ARG A 76 8.72 27.58 -12.80
C ARG A 76 10.04 28.01 -13.41
N ARG A 77 11.12 27.30 -13.08
CA ARG A 77 12.50 27.62 -13.52
C ARG A 77 12.91 26.85 -14.77
N LEU A 78 12.11 25.93 -15.26
CA LEU A 78 12.42 25.04 -16.36
C LEU A 78 11.83 25.54 -17.69
N PRO A 79 12.42 25.14 -18.85
CA PRO A 79 11.77 25.31 -20.14
C PRO A 79 10.39 24.61 -20.16
N MET A 80 9.42 25.18 -20.87
CA MET A 80 8.03 24.70 -20.86
C MET A 80 7.91 23.20 -21.21
N THR A 81 8.62 22.73 -22.24
CA THR A 81 8.59 21.33 -22.67
C THR A 81 9.09 20.37 -21.58
N VAL A 82 10.18 20.72 -20.91
CA VAL A 82 10.74 19.92 -19.80
C VAL A 82 9.82 20.00 -18.58
N ALA A 83 9.25 21.17 -18.29
CA ALA A 83 8.34 21.37 -17.18
C ALA A 83 7.07 20.52 -17.31
N ILE A 84 6.48 20.43 -18.51
CA ILE A 84 5.29 19.61 -18.78
C ILE A 84 5.59 18.13 -18.54
N GLU A 85 6.67 17.62 -19.10
CA GLU A 85 7.05 16.21 -18.98
C GLU A 85 7.41 15.84 -17.54
N LYS A 86 8.18 16.69 -16.87
CA LYS A 86 8.49 16.58 -15.44
C LYS A 86 7.23 16.56 -14.57
N ASN A 87 6.29 17.46 -14.84
CA ASN A 87 5.02 17.52 -14.11
C ASN A 87 4.20 16.24 -14.29
N THR A 88 4.15 15.69 -15.49
CA THR A 88 3.43 14.44 -15.78
C THR A 88 4.02 13.26 -15.00
N TRP A 89 5.31 13.04 -15.07
CA TRP A 89 5.99 11.98 -14.34
C TRP A 89 5.84 12.13 -12.83
N PHE A 90 6.02 13.35 -12.34
CA PHE A 90 5.90 13.64 -10.92
C PHE A 90 4.47 13.45 -10.42
N HIS A 91 3.47 13.86 -11.21
CA HIS A 91 2.07 13.69 -10.86
C HIS A 91 1.68 12.22 -10.78
N LEU A 92 2.05 11.40 -11.76
CA LEU A 92 1.80 9.96 -11.76
C LEU A 92 2.45 9.27 -10.56
N GLY A 93 3.73 9.56 -10.30
CA GLY A 93 4.45 9.02 -9.16
C GLY A 93 3.84 9.41 -7.82
N SER A 94 3.55 10.68 -7.62
CA SER A 94 2.90 11.19 -6.40
C SER A 94 1.53 10.59 -6.16
N ASN A 95 0.74 10.42 -7.23
CA ASN A 95 -0.60 9.84 -7.13
C ASN A 95 -0.53 8.38 -6.68
N SER A 96 0.39 7.60 -7.23
CA SER A 96 0.61 6.22 -6.82
C SER A 96 1.04 6.11 -5.35
N CYS A 97 1.95 6.97 -4.91
CA CYS A 97 2.38 7.04 -3.50
C CYS A 97 1.21 7.41 -2.57
N GLU A 98 0.40 8.38 -2.95
CA GLU A 98 -0.78 8.81 -2.18
C GLU A 98 -1.80 7.69 -2.05
N GLN A 99 -2.05 6.93 -3.12
CA GLN A 99 -2.93 5.76 -3.10
C GLN A 99 -2.42 4.66 -2.17
N MET A 100 -1.13 4.35 -2.19
CA MET A 100 -0.53 3.37 -1.27
C MET A 100 -0.69 3.79 0.19
N LEU A 101 -0.42 5.05 0.53
CA LEU A 101 -0.56 5.56 1.89
C LEU A 101 -2.03 5.56 2.35
N TYR A 102 -2.96 5.87 1.46
CA TYR A 102 -4.39 5.78 1.72
C TYR A 102 -4.83 4.35 2.03
N CYS A 103 -4.38 3.37 1.26
CA CYS A 103 -4.67 1.96 1.50
C CYS A 103 -4.10 1.49 2.85
N LEU A 104 -2.85 1.86 3.17
CA LEU A 104 -2.23 1.53 4.46
C LEU A 104 -3.03 2.08 5.64
N LYS A 105 -3.48 3.32 5.56
CA LYS A 105 -4.30 3.93 6.60
C LYS A 105 -5.61 3.19 6.80
N ARG A 106 -6.28 2.82 5.71
CA ARG A 106 -7.53 2.04 5.74
C ARG A 106 -7.38 0.64 6.32
N ILE A 107 -6.18 0.07 6.31
CA ILE A 107 -5.88 -1.20 6.97
C ILE A 107 -5.53 -0.96 8.44
N CYS A 108 -4.71 0.04 8.70
CA CYS A 108 -4.17 0.32 10.04
C CYS A 108 -5.25 0.80 11.04
N GLU A 109 -6.16 1.68 10.62
CA GLU A 109 -7.21 2.23 11.50
C GLU A 109 -8.09 1.14 12.11
N PRO A 110 -8.72 0.23 11.32
CA PRO A 110 -9.56 -0.82 11.89
C PRO A 110 -8.78 -1.78 12.79
N CYS A 111 -7.54 -2.12 12.43
CA CYS A 111 -6.69 -2.99 13.25
C CYS A 111 -6.38 -2.35 14.60
N LYS A 112 -6.04 -1.05 14.59
CA LYS A 112 -5.78 -0.29 15.82
C LYS A 112 -7.05 -0.19 16.69
N GLU A 113 -8.17 0.16 16.10
CA GLU A 113 -9.46 0.27 16.83
C GLU A 113 -9.87 -1.06 17.47
N HIS A 114 -9.70 -2.16 16.75
CA HIS A 114 -10.01 -3.50 17.25
C HIS A 114 -9.23 -3.83 18.53
N VAL A 115 -7.93 -3.57 18.51
CA VAL A 115 -7.05 -3.85 19.66
C VAL A 115 -7.27 -2.84 20.80
N ASP A 116 -7.43 -1.55 20.48
CA ASP A 116 -7.64 -0.46 21.43
C ASP A 116 -8.97 -0.63 22.21
N ASN A 117 -10.00 -1.15 21.56
CA ASN A 117 -11.31 -1.43 22.15
C ASN A 117 -11.41 -2.82 22.80
N ASN A 118 -10.32 -3.56 22.88
CA ASN A 118 -10.27 -4.92 23.45
C ASN A 118 -11.31 -5.88 22.85
N PHE A 119 -11.54 -5.79 21.55
CA PHE A 119 -12.37 -6.77 20.85
C PHE A 119 -11.71 -8.14 20.87
N ASN A 120 -12.49 -9.19 20.68
CA ASN A 120 -11.97 -10.56 20.70
C ASN A 120 -10.85 -10.74 19.68
N PRO A 121 -9.73 -11.38 20.08
CA PRO A 121 -8.63 -11.68 19.17
C PRO A 121 -9.10 -12.46 17.96
N ILE A 122 -8.41 -12.26 16.82
CA ILE A 122 -8.63 -13.10 15.65
C ILE A 122 -8.31 -14.57 15.97
N SER A 123 -9.17 -15.49 15.55
CA SER A 123 -8.98 -16.91 15.81
C SER A 123 -7.72 -17.45 15.11
N SER A 124 -7.13 -18.52 15.69
CA SER A 124 -5.96 -19.17 15.10
C SER A 124 -6.24 -19.74 13.70
N ASP A 125 -7.46 -20.17 13.44
CA ASP A 125 -7.87 -20.67 12.13
C ASP A 125 -7.92 -19.54 11.09
N CYS A 126 -8.46 -18.38 11.45
CA CYS A 126 -8.43 -17.19 10.60
C CYS A 126 -6.99 -16.73 10.31
N VAL A 127 -6.11 -16.77 11.30
CA VAL A 127 -4.68 -16.46 11.12
C VAL A 127 -4.03 -17.40 10.12
N LYS A 128 -4.27 -18.71 10.24
CA LYS A 128 -3.74 -19.72 9.31
C LYS A 128 -4.20 -19.52 7.87
N GLU A 129 -5.44 -19.08 7.67
CA GLU A 129 -5.97 -18.76 6.34
C GLU A 129 -5.41 -17.45 5.79
N PHE A 130 -5.15 -16.48 6.65
CA PHE A 130 -4.67 -15.16 6.28
C PHE A 130 -3.18 -15.11 5.94
N LEU A 131 -2.32 -15.82 6.69
CA LEU A 131 -0.87 -15.74 6.51
C LEU A 131 -0.38 -16.08 5.09
N PRO A 132 -0.90 -17.11 4.41
CA PRO A 132 -0.55 -17.38 3.01
C PRO A 132 -0.91 -16.23 2.06
N VAL A 133 -2.04 -15.59 2.28
CA VAL A 133 -2.48 -14.42 1.50
C VAL A 133 -1.55 -13.24 1.71
N ARG A 134 -1.14 -12.99 2.96
CA ARG A 134 -0.16 -11.95 3.29
C ARG A 134 1.18 -12.19 2.62
N GLU A 135 1.69 -13.42 2.66
CA GLU A 135 2.95 -13.81 2.05
C GLU A 135 2.92 -13.60 0.53
N GLU A 136 1.84 -13.99 -0.12
CA GLU A 136 1.67 -13.78 -1.56
C GLU A 136 1.62 -12.30 -1.93
N LEU A 137 0.91 -11.48 -1.16
CA LEU A 137 0.89 -10.02 -1.36
C LEU A 137 2.28 -9.41 -1.18
N CYS A 138 3.00 -9.78 -0.12
CA CYS A 138 4.37 -9.30 0.11
C CYS A 138 5.31 -9.71 -1.03
N ASN A 139 5.17 -10.92 -1.57
CA ASN A 139 5.95 -11.37 -2.72
C ASN A 139 5.66 -10.52 -3.96
N LEU A 140 4.41 -10.19 -4.23
CA LEU A 140 4.03 -9.29 -5.33
C LEU A 140 4.58 -7.88 -5.13
N MET A 141 4.59 -7.37 -3.90
CA MET A 141 5.18 -6.06 -3.59
C MET A 141 6.70 -6.07 -3.79
N GLU A 142 7.41 -7.12 -3.39
CA GLU A 142 8.85 -7.28 -3.64
C GLU A 142 9.17 -7.33 -5.14
N ARG A 143 8.40 -8.08 -5.92
CA ARG A 143 8.55 -8.14 -7.38
C ARG A 143 8.28 -6.78 -8.03
N THR A 144 7.27 -6.06 -7.57
CA THR A 144 6.94 -4.71 -8.05
C THR A 144 8.08 -3.73 -7.74
N LYS A 145 8.60 -3.76 -6.53
CA LYS A 145 9.74 -2.94 -6.11
C LYS A 145 10.98 -3.22 -6.95
N ALA A 146 11.28 -4.48 -7.20
CA ALA A 146 12.42 -4.88 -8.03
C ALA A 146 12.25 -4.42 -9.49
N ALA A 147 11.06 -4.58 -10.08
CA ALA A 147 10.76 -4.12 -11.43
C ALA A 147 10.97 -2.60 -11.57
N ILE A 148 10.47 -1.82 -10.63
CA ILE A 148 10.63 -0.36 -10.62
C ILE A 148 12.10 0.04 -10.45
N SER A 149 12.81 -0.56 -9.49
CA SER A 149 14.21 -0.25 -9.18
C SER A 149 15.16 -0.59 -10.33
N GLN A 150 14.87 -1.67 -11.06
CA GLN A 150 15.69 -2.16 -12.17
C GLN A 150 15.24 -1.60 -13.53
N ASP A 151 14.17 -0.83 -13.57
CA ASP A 151 13.51 -0.35 -14.79
C ASP A 151 13.23 -1.51 -15.78
N ASP A 152 12.83 -2.64 -15.23
CA ASP A 152 12.51 -3.88 -15.97
C ASP A 152 11.07 -4.30 -15.72
N TYR A 153 10.22 -4.09 -16.71
CA TYR A 153 8.78 -4.35 -16.66
C TYR A 153 8.35 -5.59 -17.44
N THR A 154 9.28 -6.49 -17.76
CA THR A 154 8.99 -7.73 -18.52
C THR A 154 8.00 -8.64 -17.80
N GLU A 155 7.98 -8.62 -16.47
CA GLU A 155 7.06 -9.40 -15.65
C GLU A 155 5.79 -8.64 -15.22
N ALA A 156 5.58 -7.41 -15.69
CA ALA A 156 4.48 -6.57 -15.23
C ALA A 156 3.10 -7.23 -15.43
N ASP A 157 2.86 -7.85 -16.57
CA ASP A 157 1.59 -8.54 -16.85
C ASP A 157 1.37 -9.74 -15.93
N ASP A 158 2.42 -10.48 -15.60
CA ASP A 158 2.34 -11.60 -14.65
C ASP A 158 2.03 -11.11 -13.23
N ILE A 159 2.67 -10.02 -12.80
CA ILE A 159 2.41 -9.40 -11.49
C ILE A 159 0.96 -8.92 -11.39
N LEU A 160 0.46 -8.24 -12.42
CA LEU A 160 -0.93 -7.74 -12.46
C LEU A 160 -1.94 -8.89 -12.43
N ARG A 161 -1.72 -9.94 -13.21
CA ARG A 161 -2.58 -11.13 -13.24
C ARG A 161 -2.60 -11.85 -11.89
N LYS A 162 -1.46 -12.02 -11.25
CA LYS A 162 -1.39 -12.61 -9.90
C LYS A 162 -2.04 -11.71 -8.85
N GLY A 163 -1.94 -10.40 -8.99
CA GLY A 163 -2.66 -9.44 -8.17
C GLY A 163 -4.16 -9.60 -8.27
N ASP A 164 -4.71 -9.75 -9.47
CA ASP A 164 -6.14 -9.99 -9.69
C ASP A 164 -6.59 -11.34 -9.11
N THR A 165 -5.79 -12.38 -9.27
CA THR A 165 -6.05 -13.70 -8.67
C THR A 165 -6.07 -13.61 -7.15
N LEU A 166 -5.11 -12.91 -6.55
CA LEU A 166 -5.05 -12.69 -5.10
C LEU A 166 -6.27 -11.91 -4.60
N LYS A 167 -6.68 -10.87 -5.31
CA LYS A 167 -7.89 -10.10 -5.01
C LYS A 167 -9.14 -10.99 -4.98
N ASN A 168 -9.27 -11.90 -5.94
CA ASN A 168 -10.38 -12.86 -5.99
C ASN A 168 -10.32 -13.84 -4.82
N SER A 169 -9.13 -14.32 -4.44
CA SER A 169 -8.94 -15.20 -3.28
C SER A 169 -9.32 -14.50 -1.98
N ILE A 170 -8.96 -13.22 -1.81
CA ILE A 170 -9.34 -12.42 -0.65
C ILE A 170 -10.86 -12.25 -0.59
N SER A 171 -11.51 -11.99 -1.72
CA SER A 171 -12.97 -11.87 -1.80
C SER A 171 -13.68 -13.17 -1.43
N ALA A 172 -13.17 -14.33 -1.87
CA ALA A 172 -13.69 -15.64 -1.54
C ALA A 172 -13.53 -15.95 -0.03
N LEU A 173 -12.36 -15.66 0.52
CA LEU A 173 -12.08 -15.81 1.96
C LEU A 173 -13.03 -14.95 2.81
N ARG A 174 -13.25 -13.71 2.41
CA ARG A 174 -14.19 -12.80 3.08
C ARG A 174 -15.62 -13.35 3.10
N LYS A 175 -16.10 -13.87 1.97
CA LYS A 175 -17.43 -14.49 1.88
C LYS A 175 -17.53 -15.72 2.78
N GLN A 176 -16.52 -16.57 2.81
CA GLN A 176 -16.46 -17.76 3.64
C GLN A 176 -16.55 -17.40 5.12
N GLN A 177 -15.83 -16.39 5.58
CA GLN A 177 -15.87 -15.92 6.97
C GLN A 177 -17.23 -15.32 7.33
N MET A 178 -17.87 -14.56 6.43
CA MET A 178 -19.22 -14.02 6.64
C MET A 178 -20.24 -15.15 6.78
N ASN A 179 -20.15 -16.22 5.98
CA ASN A 179 -21.02 -17.38 6.09
C ASN A 179 -20.84 -18.11 7.44
N HIS A 180 -19.60 -18.29 7.90
CA HIS A 180 -19.32 -18.88 9.21
C HIS A 180 -19.91 -18.04 10.36
N MET A 181 -19.83 -16.73 10.30
CA MET A 181 -20.43 -15.83 11.30
C MET A 181 -21.96 -15.99 11.32
N GLN A 182 -22.62 -16.05 10.15
CA GLN A 182 -24.08 -16.25 10.06
C GLN A 182 -24.50 -17.62 10.58
N GLU A 183 -23.77 -18.70 10.29
CA GLU A 183 -24.02 -20.04 10.82
C GLU A 183 -23.87 -20.09 12.33
N SER A 184 -22.83 -19.46 12.89
CA SER A 184 -22.59 -19.37 14.34
C SER A 184 -23.72 -18.59 15.04
N ASP A 185 -24.16 -17.47 14.48
CA ASP A 185 -25.24 -16.67 15.03
C ASP A 185 -26.57 -17.43 14.97
N THR A 186 -26.85 -18.16 13.88
CA THR A 186 -28.05 -18.98 13.74
C THR A 186 -28.03 -20.16 14.72
N THR A 187 -26.88 -20.81 14.93
CA THR A 187 -26.73 -21.90 15.90
C THR A 187 -26.92 -21.42 17.32
N ALA A 188 -26.34 -20.26 17.68
CA ALA A 188 -26.53 -19.64 18.98
C ALA A 188 -28.00 -19.26 19.22
N LEU A 189 -28.69 -18.72 18.21
CA LEU A 189 -30.11 -18.38 18.28
C LEU A 189 -31.00 -19.63 18.48
N LYS A 190 -30.74 -20.71 17.74
CA LYS A 190 -31.43 -21.98 17.90
C LYS A 190 -31.26 -22.56 19.31
N ALA A 191 -30.03 -22.59 19.81
CA ALA A 191 -29.74 -23.04 21.18
C ALA A 191 -30.47 -22.21 22.23
N ALA A 192 -30.52 -20.88 22.06
CA ALA A 192 -31.27 -20.00 22.97
C ALA A 192 -32.79 -20.26 22.92
N MET A 193 -33.34 -20.58 21.74
CA MET A 193 -34.76 -20.91 21.57
C MET A 193 -35.14 -22.27 22.15
N GLU A 194 -34.22 -23.24 22.22
CA GLU A 194 -34.46 -24.55 22.83
C GLU A 194 -34.49 -24.51 24.39
N TYR A 195 -33.96 -23.43 25.00
CA TYR A 195 -33.98 -23.22 26.46
C TYR A 195 -35.17 -22.38 26.98
N LEU A 196 -36.02 -21.89 26.07
CA LEU A 196 -37.25 -21.15 26.39
C LEU A 196 -38.49 -22.04 26.31
#